data_bae82003ab88745fa08e3cb50d0e70c6
#
_entry.id   bae82003ab88745fa08e3cb50d0e70c6
#
_cell.length_a   1.000
_cell.length_b   1.000
_cell.length_c   1.000
_cell.angle_alpha   90.00
_cell.angle_beta   90.00
_cell.angle_gamma   90.00
#
_symmetry.space_group_name_H-M   'P 1'
#
loop_
_entity.id
_entity.type
_entity.pdbx_description
1 polymer ?
#
loop_
_entity_poly.entity_id
_entity_poly.type
_entity_poly.pdbx_seq_one_letter_code
_entity_poly.pdbx_strand_id
1 'polypeptide(L)'
;MTGRDAQHGSSRQVSWWSVHTYVAPLLESAGSWPMAGTPEWCNLDDDDPRKWAALLDAAQHHALRMETAQEHQCAASRDVAAAADWTVIARKTRDRNEFYTQLPWLKRVSA
;
A
#
# COMPACT_ATOMS: atom_id res chain seq x y z
N MET A 1 17.62 19.72 3.72
CA MET A 1 16.62 19.17 2.81
C MET A 1 17.15 18.00 2.06
N THR A 2 18.33 18.14 1.57
CA THR A 2 18.96 17.11 0.77
C THR A 2 19.18 15.81 1.53
N GLY A 3 19.44 15.88 2.83
CA GLY A 3 19.64 14.67 3.62
C GLY A 3 18.39 13.77 3.67
N ARG A 4 17.22 14.39 3.72
CA ARG A 4 15.97 13.63 3.69
C ARG A 4 15.77 12.97 2.35
N ASP A 5 16.04 13.68 1.28
CA ASP A 5 15.88 13.16 -0.07
C ASP A 5 16.81 11.98 -0.29
N ALA A 6 18.03 12.05 0.23
CA ALA A 6 18.98 10.95 0.13
C ALA A 6 18.47 9.70 0.86
N GLN A 7 17.85 9.87 2.03
CA GLN A 7 17.31 8.75 2.78
C GLN A 7 16.15 8.06 2.08
N HIS A 8 15.36 8.84 1.36
CA HIS A 8 14.14 8.34 0.71
C HIS A 8 14.32 8.11 -0.77
N GLY A 9 15.54 8.29 -1.29
CA GLY A 9 15.79 8.26 -2.72
C GLY A 9 15.43 6.96 -3.40
N SER A 10 15.49 5.82 -2.70
CA SER A 10 15.15 4.52 -3.25
C SER A 10 13.69 4.12 -2.99
N SER A 11 12.99 4.81 -2.12
CA SER A 11 11.62 4.47 -1.76
C SER A 11 10.64 5.33 -2.55
N ARG A 12 9.64 4.69 -3.15
CA ARG A 12 8.54 5.37 -3.82
C ARG A 12 7.23 5.21 -3.07
N GLN A 13 7.31 4.84 -1.81
CA GLN A 13 6.13 4.69 -0.99
C GLN A 13 5.50 6.04 -0.71
N VAL A 14 4.17 6.10 -0.85
CA VAL A 14 3.39 7.30 -0.58
C VAL A 14 2.86 7.21 0.84
N SER A 15 3.00 8.30 1.60
CA SER A 15 2.46 8.43 2.94
C SER A 15 1.35 9.47 2.93
N TRP A 16 0.12 9.03 3.15
CA TRP A 16 -1.01 9.94 3.30
C TRP A 16 -0.77 10.92 4.45
N TRP A 17 -0.23 10.44 5.57
CA TRP A 17 -0.02 11.27 6.75
C TRP A 17 0.92 12.45 6.46
N SER A 18 1.97 12.20 5.67
CA SER A 18 2.90 13.26 5.30
C SER A 18 2.24 14.35 4.49
N VAL A 19 1.38 13.98 3.57
CA VAL A 19 0.62 14.95 2.76
C VAL A 19 -0.42 15.66 3.63
N HIS A 20 -1.15 14.90 4.42
CA HIS A 20 -2.19 15.43 5.29
C HIS A 20 -1.66 16.47 6.26
N THR A 21 -0.56 16.20 6.94
CA THR A 21 0.02 17.14 7.90
C THR A 21 0.47 18.42 7.23
N TYR A 22 0.90 18.35 5.99
CA TYR A 22 1.31 19.54 5.25
C TYR A 22 0.11 20.37 4.81
N VAL A 23 -0.95 19.75 4.32
CA VAL A 23 -2.08 20.49 3.74
C VAL A 23 -3.13 20.90 4.75
N ALA A 24 -3.22 20.23 5.90
CA ALA A 24 -4.29 20.50 6.87
C ALA A 24 -4.40 21.96 7.28
N PRO A 25 -3.31 22.67 7.63
CA PRO A 25 -3.42 24.08 7.98
C PRO A 25 -3.92 24.94 6.83
N LEU A 26 -3.54 24.59 5.60
CA LEU A 26 -3.96 25.34 4.41
C LEU A 26 -5.46 25.13 4.15
N LEU A 27 -5.94 23.93 4.39
CA LEU A 27 -7.36 23.62 4.23
C LEU A 27 -8.21 24.30 5.29
N GLU A 28 -7.71 24.37 6.52
CA GLU A 28 -8.41 25.08 7.60
C GLU A 28 -8.61 26.56 7.25
N SER A 29 -7.63 27.18 6.62
CA SER A 29 -7.71 28.57 6.23
C SER A 29 -8.82 28.82 5.21
N ALA A 30 -9.04 27.88 4.30
CA ALA A 30 -10.06 28.01 3.27
C ALA A 30 -11.47 27.73 3.78
N GLY A 31 -11.61 26.89 4.79
CA GLY A 31 -12.89 26.55 5.41
C GLY A 31 -13.68 25.50 4.65
N SER A 32 -14.14 25.84 3.46
CA SER A 32 -14.87 24.90 2.61
C SER A 32 -14.57 25.19 1.15
N TRP A 33 -14.80 24.20 0.29
CA TRP A 33 -14.51 24.33 -1.13
C TRP A 33 -15.32 23.30 -1.92
N PRO A 34 -15.64 23.60 -3.19
CA PRO A 34 -16.24 22.59 -4.07
C PRO A 34 -15.18 21.60 -4.52
N MET A 35 -15.62 20.41 -4.89
CA MET A 35 -14.70 19.37 -5.39
C MET A 35 -13.98 19.86 -6.64
N ALA A 36 -12.69 19.62 -6.72
CA ALA A 36 -11.87 20.00 -7.85
C ALA A 36 -12.40 19.39 -9.15
N GLY A 37 -12.48 20.20 -10.18
CA GLY A 37 -12.94 19.76 -11.49
C GLY A 37 -14.44 19.87 -11.72
N THR A 38 -15.23 20.18 -10.69
CA THR A 38 -16.66 20.41 -10.89
C THR A 38 -16.89 21.78 -11.53
N PRO A 39 -18.08 22.02 -12.14
CA PRO A 39 -18.39 23.33 -12.69
C PRO A 39 -18.31 24.46 -11.65
N GLU A 40 -18.72 24.17 -10.44
CA GLU A 40 -18.63 25.13 -9.34
C GLU A 40 -17.19 25.53 -9.08
N TRP A 41 -16.28 24.56 -9.06
CA TRP A 41 -14.86 24.81 -8.90
C TRP A 41 -14.29 25.60 -10.09
N CYS A 42 -14.69 25.26 -11.29
CA CYS A 42 -14.23 25.97 -12.50
C CYS A 42 -14.63 27.44 -12.51
N ASN A 43 -15.74 27.79 -11.86
CA ASN A 43 -16.23 29.15 -11.80
C ASN A 43 -15.53 29.99 -10.74
N LEU A 44 -14.73 29.41 -9.88
CA LEU A 44 -13.95 30.14 -8.90
C LEU A 44 -12.83 30.92 -9.60
N ASP A 45 -12.52 32.11 -9.08
CA ASP A 45 -11.36 32.87 -9.57
C ASP A 45 -10.06 32.10 -9.31
N ASP A 46 -9.08 32.28 -10.16
CA ASP A 46 -7.82 31.58 -10.03
C ASP A 46 -7.08 31.91 -8.73
N ASP A 47 -7.32 33.09 -8.18
CA ASP A 47 -6.70 33.49 -6.90
C ASP A 47 -7.59 33.21 -5.69
N ASP A 48 -8.73 32.56 -5.89
CA ASP A 48 -9.61 32.17 -4.80
C ASP A 48 -8.95 31.05 -3.98
N PRO A 49 -8.78 31.24 -2.66
CA PRO A 49 -8.17 30.19 -1.82
C PRO A 49 -8.90 28.87 -1.87
N ARG A 50 -10.21 28.88 -2.10
CA ARG A 50 -11.01 27.65 -2.17
C ARG A 50 -10.62 26.80 -3.38
N LYS A 51 -10.26 27.46 -4.49
CA LYS A 51 -9.86 26.75 -5.70
C LYS A 51 -8.58 25.94 -5.45
N TRP A 52 -7.63 26.57 -4.78
CA TRP A 52 -6.38 25.92 -4.42
C TRP A 52 -6.59 24.85 -3.35
N ALA A 53 -7.43 25.13 -2.36
CA ALA A 53 -7.72 24.18 -1.30
C ALA A 53 -8.34 22.89 -1.87
N ALA A 54 -9.21 22.99 -2.85
CA ALA A 54 -9.81 21.83 -3.49
C ALA A 54 -8.75 20.94 -4.13
N LEU A 55 -7.73 21.53 -4.76
CA LEU A 55 -6.64 20.78 -5.36
C LEU A 55 -5.79 20.08 -4.30
N LEU A 56 -5.51 20.78 -3.20
CA LEU A 56 -4.74 20.19 -2.09
C LEU A 56 -5.51 19.04 -1.43
N ASP A 57 -6.81 19.20 -1.28
CA ASP A 57 -7.66 18.14 -0.76
C ASP A 57 -7.66 16.93 -1.68
N ALA A 58 -7.77 17.16 -2.99
CA ALA A 58 -7.69 16.10 -3.97
C ALA A 58 -6.32 15.36 -3.90
N ALA A 59 -5.26 16.11 -3.64
CA ALA A 59 -3.93 15.53 -3.51
C ALA A 59 -3.84 14.58 -2.31
N GLN A 60 -4.39 14.97 -1.15
CA GLN A 60 -4.37 14.07 0.00
C GLN A 60 -5.26 12.85 -0.19
N HIS A 61 -6.38 12.99 -0.88
CA HIS A 61 -7.21 11.83 -1.24
C HIS A 61 -6.47 10.89 -2.19
N HIS A 62 -5.74 11.44 -3.15
CA HIS A 62 -4.89 10.65 -4.02
C HIS A 62 -3.84 9.89 -3.22
N ALA A 63 -3.16 10.57 -2.30
CA ALA A 63 -2.15 9.94 -1.45
C ALA A 63 -2.76 8.80 -0.63
N LEU A 64 -3.97 8.98 -0.11
CA LEU A 64 -4.64 7.93 0.65
C LEU A 64 -4.93 6.71 -0.22
N ARG A 65 -5.40 6.92 -1.44
CA ARG A 65 -5.64 5.80 -2.37
C ARG A 65 -4.35 5.06 -2.71
N MET A 66 -3.27 5.79 -2.91
CA MET A 66 -1.98 5.19 -3.22
C MET A 66 -1.44 4.40 -2.04
N GLU A 67 -1.55 4.93 -0.83
CA GLU A 67 -1.12 4.24 0.37
C GLU A 67 -1.94 2.96 0.58
N THR A 68 -3.25 3.04 0.42
CA THR A 68 -4.12 1.88 0.54
C THR A 68 -3.76 0.81 -0.48
N ALA A 69 -3.51 1.21 -1.73
CA ALA A 69 -3.08 0.28 -2.77
C ALA A 69 -1.74 -0.39 -2.41
N GLN A 70 -0.82 0.36 -1.85
CA GLN A 70 0.46 -0.17 -1.41
C GLN A 70 0.29 -1.20 -0.29
N GLU A 71 -0.60 -0.92 0.66
CA GLU A 71 -0.90 -1.87 1.73
C GLU A 71 -1.50 -3.16 1.20
N HIS A 72 -2.44 -3.05 0.27
CA HIS A 72 -3.05 -4.22 -0.37
C HIS A 72 -2.01 -5.02 -1.15
N GLN A 73 -1.11 -4.34 -1.82
CA GLN A 73 -0.05 -4.99 -2.59
C GLN A 73 0.91 -5.74 -1.67
N CYS A 74 1.28 -5.15 -0.54
CA CYS A 74 2.11 -5.80 0.46
C CYS A 74 1.41 -7.02 1.05
N ALA A 75 0.13 -6.91 1.36
CA ALA A 75 -0.65 -8.03 1.88
C ALA A 75 -0.72 -9.17 0.88
N ALA A 76 -0.97 -8.85 -0.39
CA ALA A 76 -1.00 -9.84 -1.46
C ALA A 76 0.35 -10.54 -1.62
N SER A 77 1.44 -9.79 -1.53
CA SER A 77 2.78 -10.37 -1.61
C SER A 77 3.05 -11.33 -0.47
N ARG A 78 2.61 -10.99 0.73
CA ARG A 78 2.75 -11.87 1.89
C ARG A 78 1.93 -13.15 1.72
N ASP A 79 0.71 -13.04 1.19
CA ASP A 79 -0.14 -14.19 0.95
C ASP A 79 0.46 -15.14 -0.08
N VAL A 80 1.04 -14.58 -1.15
CA VAL A 80 1.72 -15.37 -2.16
C VAL A 80 2.93 -16.09 -1.56
N ALA A 81 3.72 -15.41 -0.75
CA ALA A 81 4.87 -16.02 -0.09
C ALA A 81 4.44 -17.15 0.85
N ALA A 82 3.39 -16.93 1.63
CA ALA A 82 2.85 -17.95 2.53
C ALA A 82 2.35 -19.16 1.75
N ALA A 83 1.66 -18.95 0.65
CA ALA A 83 1.18 -20.05 -0.20
C ALA A 83 2.34 -20.84 -0.79
N ALA A 84 3.41 -20.19 -1.20
CA ALA A 84 4.61 -20.84 -1.71
C ALA A 84 5.27 -21.71 -0.63
N ASP A 85 5.35 -21.23 0.60
CA ASP A 85 5.90 -21.98 1.72
C ASP A 85 5.08 -23.24 1.98
N TRP A 86 3.74 -23.12 1.96
CA TRP A 86 2.87 -24.28 2.13
C TRP A 86 3.03 -25.29 1.02
N THR A 87 3.23 -24.84 -0.20
CA THR A 87 3.47 -25.71 -1.35
C THR A 87 4.75 -26.55 -1.14
N VAL A 88 5.81 -25.92 -0.66
CA VAL A 88 7.07 -26.59 -0.37
C VAL A 88 6.89 -27.64 0.72
N ILE A 89 6.19 -27.28 1.81
CA ILE A 89 5.91 -28.21 2.91
C ILE A 89 5.10 -29.41 2.43
N ALA A 90 4.06 -29.16 1.64
CA ALA A 90 3.20 -30.20 1.11
C ALA A 90 3.99 -31.16 0.21
N ARG A 91 4.89 -30.65 -0.60
CA ARG A 91 5.75 -31.46 -1.47
C ARG A 91 6.68 -32.34 -0.66
N LYS A 92 7.31 -31.78 0.35
CA LYS A 92 8.21 -32.56 1.23
C LYS A 92 7.47 -33.68 1.95
N THR A 93 6.25 -33.40 2.42
CA THR A 93 5.41 -34.39 3.08
C THR A 93 5.03 -35.52 2.12
N ARG A 94 4.66 -35.14 0.89
CA ARG A 94 4.31 -36.12 -0.15
C ARG A 94 5.49 -37.02 -0.48
N ASP A 95 6.66 -36.44 -0.68
CA ASP A 95 7.88 -37.18 -1.00
C ASP A 95 8.23 -38.16 0.11
N ARG A 96 8.08 -37.74 1.35
CA ARG A 96 8.32 -38.60 2.51
C ARG A 96 7.32 -39.77 2.53
N ASN A 97 6.05 -39.52 2.31
CA ASN A 97 5.03 -40.56 2.29
C ASN A 97 5.27 -41.54 1.15
N GLU A 98 5.66 -41.06 0.00
CA GLU A 98 5.97 -41.87 -1.15
C GLU A 98 7.18 -42.78 -0.86
N PHE A 99 8.21 -42.22 -0.24
CA PHE A 99 9.38 -42.98 0.17
C PHE A 99 9.01 -44.15 1.10
N TYR A 100 8.20 -43.90 2.13
CA TYR A 100 7.75 -44.92 3.06
C TYR A 100 6.82 -45.94 2.41
N THR A 101 6.09 -45.55 1.40
CA THR A 101 5.23 -46.47 0.64
C THR A 101 6.07 -47.46 -0.13
N GLN A 102 7.18 -47.01 -0.71
CA GLN A 102 8.09 -47.85 -1.45
C GLN A 102 8.96 -48.74 -0.54
N LEU A 103 9.26 -48.26 0.68
CA LEU A 103 10.14 -48.94 1.63
C LEU A 103 9.42 -49.08 2.99
N PRO A 104 8.36 -49.90 3.06
CA PRO A 104 7.54 -49.98 4.27
C PRO A 104 8.29 -50.48 5.52
N TRP A 105 9.34 -51.28 5.35
CA TRP A 105 10.11 -51.76 6.48
C TRP A 105 10.83 -50.63 7.24
N LEU A 106 11.18 -49.55 6.56
CA LEU A 106 11.81 -48.43 7.22
C LEU A 106 10.85 -47.70 8.14
N LYS A 107 9.57 -47.62 7.75
CA LYS A 107 8.54 -47.02 8.56
C LYS A 107 8.33 -47.81 9.84
N ARG A 108 8.34 -49.13 9.78
CA ARG A 108 8.21 -49.99 10.97
C ARG A 108 9.34 -49.81 11.95
N VAL A 109 10.55 -49.69 11.45
CA VAL A 109 11.72 -49.52 12.30
C VAL A 109 11.69 -48.20 13.05
N SER A 110 11.12 -47.15 12.44
CA SER A 110 11.03 -45.84 13.05
C SER A 110 9.85 -45.69 13.99
N ALA A 111 8.99 -46.66 14.04
CA ALA A 111 7.90 -46.69 14.98
C ALA A 111 8.40 -47.26 16.32
#